data_85e674cd127ed9f7d2216ca53c1d6ac6
#
_entry.id   85e674cd127ed9f7d2216ca53c1d6ac6
#
_cell.length_a   1.000
_cell.length_b   1.000
_cell.length_c   1.000
_cell.angle_alpha   90.00
_cell.angle_beta   90.00
_cell.angle_gamma   90.00
#
_symmetry.space_group_name_H-M   'P 1'
#
loop_
_entity.id
_entity.type
_entity.pdbx_description
1 polymer ?
#
loop_
_entity_poly.entity_id
_entity_poly.type
_entity_poly.pdbx_seq_one_letter_code
_entity_poly.pdbx_strand_id
1 'polypeptide(L)'
;MSAHFDGIAGARPQAATRAVRAGIDRDPAFGAVTPPLVLSSNFSFAGFGEKRQYDYTRSGNPTRDLLAEALASLEGGAGAVVTSTGMSAITLLLHALLSPGDRLVVPHDAYGGSWRLFNALAKKGAFTLITI
;
A
#
# COMPACT_ATOMS: atom_id res chain seq x y z
N MET A 1 -3.78 -19.75 22.32
CA MET A 1 -3.63 -20.85 21.34
C MET A 1 -4.41 -20.43 20.11
N SER A 2 -3.76 -19.72 19.18
CA SER A 2 -4.36 -19.24 17.92
C SER A 2 -4.60 -20.49 17.04
N ALA A 3 -5.87 -20.81 16.77
CA ALA A 3 -6.20 -21.79 15.75
C ALA A 3 -5.90 -21.17 14.38
N HIS A 4 -4.68 -21.36 13.91
CA HIS A 4 -4.38 -21.16 12.51
C HIS A 4 -5.30 -22.13 11.75
N PHE A 5 -6.29 -21.59 11.07
CA PHE A 5 -7.10 -22.35 10.14
C PHE A 5 -6.23 -22.58 8.90
N ASP A 6 -5.38 -23.59 8.97
CA ASP A 6 -4.70 -24.16 7.82
C ASP A 6 -5.80 -24.79 6.96
N GLY A 7 -6.31 -24.00 6.02
CA GLY A 7 -7.20 -24.53 4.97
C GLY A 7 -6.55 -25.76 4.35
N ILE A 8 -7.36 -26.68 3.87
CA ILE A 8 -7.01 -27.93 3.20
C ILE A 8 -5.56 -27.93 2.75
N ALA A 9 -4.73 -28.76 3.38
CA ALA A 9 -3.27 -28.72 3.35
C ALA A 9 -2.71 -28.34 1.95
N GLY A 10 -2.07 -27.17 1.84
CA GLY A 10 -1.27 -26.76 0.68
C GLY A 10 -1.92 -25.81 -0.33
N ALA A 11 -3.22 -25.51 -0.27
CA ALA A 11 -3.85 -24.59 -1.22
C ALA A 11 -3.97 -23.15 -0.65
N ARG A 12 -3.46 -22.16 -1.37
CA ARG A 12 -3.66 -20.74 -1.03
C ARG A 12 -5.16 -20.41 -1.02
N PRO A 13 -5.71 -19.77 0.04
CA PRO A 13 -7.11 -19.41 0.09
C PRO A 13 -7.55 -18.56 -1.12
N GLN A 14 -8.79 -18.74 -1.57
CA GLN A 14 -9.37 -17.94 -2.65
C GLN A 14 -9.37 -16.45 -2.32
N ALA A 15 -9.36 -15.57 -3.33
CA ALA A 15 -9.31 -14.12 -3.17
C ALA A 15 -10.44 -13.60 -2.25
N ALA A 16 -11.66 -14.08 -2.40
CA ALA A 16 -12.79 -13.72 -1.55
C ALA A 16 -12.53 -14.08 -0.07
N THR A 17 -11.99 -15.25 0.21
CA THR A 17 -11.62 -15.66 1.58
C THR A 17 -10.55 -14.77 2.16
N ARG A 18 -9.52 -14.43 1.36
CA ARG A 18 -8.45 -13.52 1.81
C ARG A 18 -8.99 -12.12 2.11
N ALA A 19 -9.87 -11.60 1.26
CA ALA A 19 -10.49 -10.29 1.47
C ALA A 19 -11.31 -10.23 2.76
N VAL A 20 -12.19 -11.22 2.99
CA VAL A 20 -13.06 -11.28 4.18
C VAL A 20 -12.26 -11.50 5.47
N ARG A 21 -11.14 -12.21 5.40
CA ARG A 21 -10.29 -12.51 6.56
C ARG A 21 -9.16 -11.50 6.78
N ALA A 22 -9.08 -10.45 5.97
CA ALA A 22 -8.05 -9.43 6.15
C ALA A 22 -8.15 -8.76 7.53
N GLY A 23 -7.07 -8.78 8.29
CA GLY A 23 -7.00 -8.18 9.62
C GLY A 23 -7.56 -9.01 10.78
N ILE A 24 -8.14 -10.20 10.54
CA ILE A 24 -8.51 -11.13 11.62
C ILE A 24 -7.23 -11.56 12.36
N ASP A 25 -7.32 -11.73 13.68
CA ASP A 25 -6.22 -12.09 14.59
C ASP A 25 -5.10 -11.03 14.72
N ARG A 26 -5.36 -9.77 14.31
CA ARG A 26 -4.40 -8.66 14.43
C ARG A 26 -4.49 -7.88 15.74
N ASP A 27 -5.42 -8.23 16.61
CA ASP A 27 -5.57 -7.63 17.95
C ASP A 27 -5.22 -8.65 19.04
N PRO A 28 -3.95 -8.75 19.45
CA PRO A 28 -3.54 -9.70 20.47
C PRO A 28 -4.01 -9.32 21.88
N ALA A 29 -4.48 -8.08 22.09
CA ALA A 29 -4.90 -7.61 23.39
C ALA A 29 -6.32 -8.07 23.74
N PHE A 30 -7.23 -8.05 22.78
CA PHE A 30 -8.66 -8.34 23.01
C PHE A 30 -9.22 -9.42 22.08
N GLY A 31 -8.47 -9.81 21.05
CA GLY A 31 -8.93 -10.81 20.08
C GLY A 31 -10.07 -10.32 19.21
N ALA A 32 -10.13 -9.02 18.92
CA ALA A 32 -11.19 -8.45 18.09
C ALA A 32 -11.16 -9.05 16.67
N VAL A 33 -12.34 -9.50 16.19
CA VAL A 33 -12.48 -10.03 14.83
C VAL A 33 -12.31 -8.93 13.78
N THR A 34 -12.86 -7.74 14.06
CA THR A 34 -12.60 -6.56 13.26
C THR A 34 -11.38 -5.84 13.81
N PRO A 35 -10.34 -5.58 13.00
CA PRO A 35 -9.15 -4.91 13.48
C PRO A 35 -9.49 -3.49 14.00
N PRO A 36 -8.89 -3.07 15.13
CA PRO A 36 -9.14 -1.76 15.69
C PRO A 36 -8.61 -0.64 14.80
N LEU A 37 -9.31 0.51 14.82
CA LEU A 37 -8.82 1.73 14.19
C LEU A 37 -7.83 2.43 15.12
N VAL A 38 -6.58 2.57 14.66
CA VAL A 38 -5.52 3.24 15.41
C VAL A 38 -5.42 4.70 14.97
N LEU A 39 -5.92 5.60 15.82
CA LEU A 39 -5.97 7.04 15.54
C LEU A 39 -4.75 7.79 16.09
N SER A 40 -3.80 7.09 16.74
CA SER A 40 -2.62 7.73 17.31
C SER A 40 -1.69 8.26 16.21
N SER A 41 -1.21 9.50 16.37
CA SER A 41 -0.16 10.06 15.51
C SER A 41 1.24 9.67 15.96
N ASN A 42 1.44 9.45 17.25
CA ASN A 42 2.74 9.09 17.84
C ASN A 42 2.61 7.76 18.59
N PHE A 43 3.71 7.04 18.68
CA PHE A 43 3.79 5.75 19.37
C PHE A 43 4.91 5.81 20.41
N SER A 44 4.69 5.17 21.58
CA SER A 44 5.70 5.10 22.63
C SER A 44 6.86 4.20 22.22
N PHE A 45 8.05 4.58 22.63
CA PHE A 45 9.25 3.76 22.46
C PHE A 45 9.32 2.66 23.52
N ALA A 46 10.04 1.60 23.25
CA ALA A 46 10.31 0.54 24.22
C ALA A 46 11.29 1.01 25.30
N GLY A 47 12.25 1.88 24.93
CA GLY A 47 13.24 2.50 25.78
C GLY A 47 13.79 3.77 25.14
N PHE A 48 14.78 4.41 25.75
CA PHE A 48 15.41 5.59 25.20
C PHE A 48 16.13 5.25 23.87
N GLY A 49 15.68 5.86 22.78
CA GLY A 49 16.19 5.57 21.42
C GLY A 49 15.71 4.25 20.80
N GLU A 50 14.96 3.44 21.55
CA GLU A 50 14.47 2.13 21.09
C GLU A 50 13.03 2.23 20.59
N LYS A 51 12.85 2.45 19.30
CA LYS A 51 11.51 2.49 18.72
C LYS A 51 10.88 1.10 18.64
N ARG A 52 9.54 1.05 18.78
CA ARG A 52 8.74 -0.13 18.47
C ARG A 52 8.55 -0.27 16.96
N GLN A 53 7.65 -1.12 16.52
CA GLN A 53 7.30 -1.25 15.10
C GLN A 53 6.89 0.10 14.48
N TYR A 54 6.18 0.93 15.25
CA TYR A 54 5.74 2.26 14.84
C TYR A 54 6.34 3.32 15.77
N ASP A 55 6.61 4.49 15.23
CA ASP A 55 7.05 5.69 15.92
C ASP A 55 6.13 6.88 15.63
N TYR A 56 5.77 7.07 14.36
CA TYR A 56 4.95 8.16 13.90
C TYR A 56 4.06 7.73 12.73
N THR A 57 2.78 8.15 12.72
CA THR A 57 1.76 7.65 11.78
C THR A 57 2.07 7.94 10.30
N ARG A 58 2.85 8.98 9.99
CA ARG A 58 3.27 9.27 8.61
C ARG A 58 4.21 8.18 8.07
N SER A 59 5.13 7.69 8.88
CA SER A 59 6.06 6.62 8.51
C SER A 59 5.40 5.24 8.54
N GLY A 60 4.48 4.98 9.48
CA GLY A 60 3.75 3.72 9.60
C GLY A 60 2.54 3.85 10.53
N ASN A 61 1.47 3.12 10.22
CA ASN A 61 0.28 3.06 11.08
C ASN A 61 -0.41 1.70 10.91
N PRO A 62 -0.77 1.00 12.00
CA PRO A 62 -1.36 -0.34 11.93
C PRO A 62 -2.58 -0.41 11.01
N THR A 63 -3.48 0.58 11.05
CA THR A 63 -4.68 0.58 10.21
C THR A 63 -4.36 0.71 8.73
N ARG A 64 -3.42 1.58 8.36
CA ARG A 64 -3.00 1.74 6.96
C ARG A 64 -2.25 0.52 6.46
N ASP A 65 -1.41 -0.06 7.28
CA ASP A 65 -0.59 -1.21 6.92
C ASP A 65 -1.45 -2.47 6.72
N LEU A 66 -2.53 -2.66 7.49
CA LEU A 66 -3.50 -3.72 7.27
C LEU A 66 -4.16 -3.63 5.88
N LEU A 67 -4.53 -2.43 5.44
CA LEU A 67 -5.07 -2.22 4.10
C LEU A 67 -4.02 -2.53 3.03
N ALA A 68 -2.79 -2.06 3.22
CA ALA A 68 -1.68 -2.34 2.32
C ALA A 68 -1.40 -3.85 2.19
N GLU A 69 -1.34 -4.57 3.30
CA GLU A 69 -1.15 -6.03 3.34
C GLU A 69 -2.30 -6.77 2.64
N ALA A 70 -3.55 -6.36 2.88
CA ALA A 70 -4.72 -6.96 2.25
C ALA A 70 -4.67 -6.80 0.72
N LEU A 71 -4.40 -5.59 0.23
CA LEU A 71 -4.29 -5.31 -1.20
C LEU A 71 -3.10 -6.06 -1.83
N ALA A 72 -1.93 -6.03 -1.21
CA ALA A 72 -0.77 -6.79 -1.69
C ALA A 72 -1.08 -8.29 -1.77
N SER A 73 -1.78 -8.85 -0.77
CA SER A 73 -2.20 -10.24 -0.79
C SER A 73 -3.14 -10.56 -1.96
N LEU A 74 -4.12 -9.71 -2.23
CA LEU A 74 -5.09 -9.90 -3.31
C LEU A 74 -4.45 -9.82 -4.69
N GLU A 75 -3.58 -8.83 -4.89
CA GLU A 75 -2.88 -8.58 -6.15
C GLU A 75 -1.65 -9.49 -6.37
N GLY A 76 -1.26 -10.28 -5.37
CA GLY A 76 -0.06 -11.12 -5.45
C GLY A 76 1.24 -10.33 -5.38
N GLY A 77 1.19 -9.09 -4.86
CA GLY A 77 2.34 -8.21 -4.72
C GLY A 77 3.20 -8.54 -3.50
N ALA A 78 4.45 -8.11 -3.52
CA ALA A 78 5.38 -8.22 -2.37
C ALA A 78 5.05 -7.20 -1.26
N GLY A 79 4.31 -6.15 -1.58
CA GLY A 79 3.87 -5.10 -0.67
C GLY A 79 2.98 -4.10 -1.39
N ALA A 80 2.42 -3.15 -0.66
CA ALA A 80 1.64 -2.05 -1.22
C ALA A 80 1.87 -0.76 -0.45
N VAL A 81 1.74 0.36 -1.14
CA VAL A 81 1.75 1.71 -0.55
C VAL A 81 0.36 2.31 -0.73
N VAL A 82 -0.28 2.65 0.38
CA VAL A 82 -1.61 3.29 0.37
C VAL A 82 -1.45 4.81 0.35
N THR A 83 -2.10 5.45 -0.59
CA THR A 83 -2.16 6.91 -0.73
C THR A 83 -3.59 7.41 -0.61
N SER A 84 -3.78 8.70 -0.37
CA SER A 84 -5.10 9.32 -0.19
C SER A 84 -5.92 9.42 -1.48
N THR A 85 -5.27 9.34 -2.65
CA THR A 85 -5.94 9.41 -3.97
C THR A 85 -5.18 8.61 -5.02
N GLY A 86 -5.88 8.17 -6.09
CA GLY A 86 -5.25 7.53 -7.23
C GLY A 86 -4.20 8.41 -7.92
N MET A 87 -4.45 9.72 -7.99
CA MET A 87 -3.46 10.66 -8.54
C MET A 87 -2.18 10.74 -7.70
N SER A 88 -2.30 10.67 -6.36
CA SER A 88 -1.14 10.57 -5.47
C SER A 88 -0.36 9.27 -5.69
N ALA A 89 -1.06 8.15 -5.90
CA ALA A 89 -0.43 6.86 -6.21
C ALA A 89 0.37 6.93 -7.51
N ILE A 90 -0.24 7.46 -8.58
CA ILE A 90 0.43 7.63 -9.88
C ILE A 90 1.63 8.58 -9.75
N THR A 91 1.47 9.71 -9.07
CA THR A 91 2.57 10.67 -8.86
C THR A 91 3.74 10.02 -8.12
N LEU A 92 3.45 9.29 -7.03
CA LEU A 92 4.46 8.55 -6.27
C LEU A 92 5.20 7.54 -7.15
N LEU A 93 4.45 6.75 -7.93
CA LEU A 93 5.00 5.74 -8.85
C LEU A 93 5.96 6.37 -9.85
N LEU A 94 5.56 7.45 -10.51
CA LEU A 94 6.39 8.13 -11.50
C LEU A 94 7.69 8.65 -10.89
N HIS A 95 7.61 9.30 -9.72
CA HIS A 95 8.79 9.84 -9.03
C HIS A 95 9.70 8.76 -8.44
N ALA A 96 9.16 7.60 -8.08
CA ALA A 96 9.95 6.52 -7.51
C ALA A 96 10.68 5.69 -8.56
N LEU A 97 10.12 5.56 -9.77
CA LEU A 97 10.60 4.62 -10.77
C LEU A 97 11.24 5.29 -11.99
N LEU A 98 10.95 6.55 -12.26
CA LEU A 98 11.43 7.23 -13.47
C LEU A 98 12.46 8.31 -13.16
N SER A 99 13.46 8.38 -14.02
CA SER A 99 14.55 9.36 -14.03
C SER A 99 14.61 10.09 -15.38
N PRO A 100 15.26 11.26 -15.47
CA PRO A 100 15.54 11.90 -16.76
C PRO A 100 16.26 10.94 -17.73
N GLY A 101 15.67 10.81 -18.93
CA GLY A 101 16.14 9.84 -19.95
C GLY A 101 15.29 8.59 -20.07
N ASP A 102 14.51 8.23 -19.07
CA ASP A 102 13.57 7.11 -19.15
C ASP A 102 12.38 7.43 -20.07
N ARG A 103 11.69 6.39 -20.50
CA ARG A 103 10.53 6.47 -21.38
C ARG A 103 9.29 5.94 -20.67
N LEU A 104 8.24 6.76 -20.57
CA LEU A 104 6.92 6.38 -20.10
C LEU A 104 6.01 6.14 -21.30
N VAL A 105 5.56 4.91 -21.48
CA VAL A 105 4.61 4.53 -22.53
C VAL A 105 3.21 4.47 -21.90
N VAL A 106 2.24 5.19 -22.48
CA VAL A 106 0.87 5.25 -21.99
C VAL A 106 -0.14 5.15 -23.13
N PRO A 107 -1.36 4.64 -22.89
CA PRO A 107 -2.41 4.66 -23.89
C PRO A 107 -2.88 6.10 -24.16
N HIS A 108 -3.30 6.37 -25.40
CA HIS A 108 -3.78 7.69 -25.80
C HIS A 108 -5.07 8.11 -25.09
N ASP A 109 -5.89 7.15 -24.63
CA ASP A 109 -7.16 7.34 -23.95
C ASP A 109 -7.05 7.27 -22.42
N ALA A 110 -5.86 7.50 -21.86
CA ALA A 110 -5.63 7.55 -20.44
C ALA A 110 -6.52 8.59 -19.74
N TYR A 111 -6.87 8.31 -18.47
CA TYR A 111 -7.64 9.26 -17.66
C TYR A 111 -7.06 10.68 -17.73
N GLY A 112 -7.93 11.68 -17.99
CA GLY A 112 -7.50 13.04 -18.26
C GLY A 112 -6.65 13.72 -17.17
N GLY A 113 -6.81 13.33 -15.88
CA GLY A 113 -5.95 13.76 -14.79
C GLY A 113 -4.53 13.23 -14.94
N SER A 114 -4.40 11.93 -15.20
CA SER A 114 -3.12 11.27 -15.44
C SER A 114 -2.44 11.83 -16.69
N TRP A 115 -3.19 12.02 -17.76
CA TRP A 115 -2.69 12.61 -18.99
C TRP A 115 -2.07 14.00 -18.78
N ARG A 116 -2.76 14.89 -18.03
CA ARG A 116 -2.23 16.21 -17.68
C ARG A 116 -0.95 16.11 -16.86
N LEU A 117 -0.90 15.20 -15.90
CA LEU A 117 0.27 14.94 -15.06
C LEU A 117 1.45 14.46 -15.90
N PHE A 118 1.26 13.47 -16.77
CA PHE A 118 2.32 12.92 -17.62
C PHE A 118 2.92 14.01 -18.52
N ASN A 119 2.07 14.80 -19.18
CA ASN A 119 2.53 15.90 -20.03
C ASN A 119 3.27 17.00 -19.24
N ALA A 120 2.79 17.33 -18.05
CA ALA A 120 3.42 18.35 -17.21
C ALA A 120 4.83 17.92 -16.75
N LEU A 121 4.98 16.64 -16.35
CA LEU A 121 6.27 16.11 -15.93
C LEU A 121 7.23 15.89 -17.10
N ALA A 122 6.75 15.41 -18.24
CA ALA A 122 7.55 15.27 -19.45
C ALA A 122 8.08 16.61 -19.95
N LYS A 123 7.25 17.67 -19.95
CA LYS A 123 7.68 19.05 -20.29
C LYS A 123 8.78 19.59 -19.36
N LYS A 124 8.83 19.10 -18.12
CA LYS A 124 9.90 19.43 -17.16
C LYS A 124 11.14 18.56 -17.29
N GLY A 125 11.16 17.63 -18.24
CA GLY A 125 12.29 16.74 -18.48
C GLY A 125 12.40 15.56 -17.51
N ALA A 126 11.32 15.24 -16.78
CA ALA A 126 11.34 14.10 -15.84
C ALA A 126 11.47 12.74 -16.55
N PHE A 127 10.92 12.63 -17.75
CA PHE A 127 10.99 11.45 -18.63
C PHE A 127 10.51 11.82 -20.04
N THR A 128 10.68 10.93 -21.00
CA THR A 128 10.10 11.05 -22.35
C THR A 128 8.73 10.35 -22.37
N LEU A 129 7.68 11.09 -22.73
CA LEU A 129 6.32 10.54 -22.85
C LEU A 129 6.12 9.97 -24.26
N ILE A 130 5.63 8.74 -24.34
CA ILE A 130 5.27 8.03 -25.59
C ILE A 130 3.81 7.60 -25.47
N THR A 131 3.00 7.93 -26.46
CA THR A 131 1.58 7.52 -26.51
C THR A 131 1.36 6.46 -27.58
N ILE A 132 0.55 5.48 -27.27
CA ILE A 132 0.16 4.39 -28.16
C ILE A 132 -1.34 4.21 -28.22
#